data_5f3e9a6c780e12c2e40aa0d3eb6d13cb
#
_entry.id   5f3e9a6c780e12c2e40aa0d3eb6d13cb
#
_cell.length_a   1.000
_cell.length_b   1.000
_cell.length_c   1.000
_cell.angle_alpha   90.00
_cell.angle_beta   90.00
_cell.angle_gamma   90.00
#
_symmetry.space_group_name_H-M   'P 1'
#
loop_
_entity.id
_entity.type
_entity.pdbx_description
1 polymer ?
#
loop_
_entity_poly.entity_id
_entity_poly.type
_entity_poly.pdbx_seq_one_letter_code
_entity_poly.pdbx_strand_id
1 'polypeptide(L)'
;VGSIVDSAVNKAIDDLKDNITSIVNDAINDSNIYTKINGVCAVYRAKYFASDWTAVSSDGYNYYQAVTTSKVSDGNANLNASSVFLTPGFFLPSGTASTDAAYAQAMGIINDGYSTSSTNKIMTYTTTKPTSDIWVYWVVREAV
;
A
#
# COMPACT_ATOMS: atom_id res chain seq x y z
N VAL A 1 4.77 21.52 57.13
CA VAL A 1 6.07 21.63 56.41
C VAL A 1 6.34 20.38 55.59
N GLY A 2 6.17 19.16 56.15
CA GLY A 2 6.37 17.91 55.45
C GLY A 2 5.43 17.72 54.26
N SER A 3 4.16 18.08 54.37
CA SER A 3 3.17 17.92 53.28
C SER A 3 3.40 18.88 52.12
N ILE A 4 3.97 20.06 52.37
CA ILE A 4 4.34 21.01 51.33
C ILE A 4 5.54 20.49 50.51
N VAL A 5 6.55 19.93 51.20
CA VAL A 5 7.69 19.31 50.54
C VAL A 5 7.27 18.10 49.73
N ASP A 6 6.42 17.23 50.29
CA ASP A 6 5.91 16.05 49.57
C ASP A 6 5.10 16.43 48.35
N SER A 7 4.28 17.46 48.40
CA SER A 7 3.51 17.97 47.25
C SER A 7 4.41 18.53 46.17
N ALA A 8 5.46 19.27 46.56
CA ALA A 8 6.43 19.82 45.59
C ALA A 8 7.24 18.72 44.91
N VAL A 9 7.69 17.70 45.67
CA VAL A 9 8.41 16.54 45.11
C VAL A 9 7.51 15.75 44.17
N ASN A 10 6.27 15.48 44.54
CA ASN A 10 5.32 14.73 43.69
C ASN A 10 5.03 15.49 42.39
N LYS A 11 4.86 16.82 42.48
CA LYS A 11 4.65 17.63 41.27
C LYS A 11 5.89 17.58 40.35
N ALA A 12 7.10 17.69 40.92
CA ALA A 12 8.31 17.59 40.14
C ALA A 12 8.50 16.23 39.45
N ILE A 13 8.11 15.15 40.12
CA ILE A 13 8.11 13.80 39.55
C ILE A 13 7.10 13.69 38.39
N ASP A 14 5.90 14.20 38.56
CA ASP A 14 4.86 14.17 37.52
C ASP A 14 5.27 15.00 36.30
N ASP A 15 5.81 16.20 36.50
CA ASP A 15 6.32 17.05 35.42
C ASP A 15 7.48 16.36 34.68
N LEU A 16 8.35 15.66 35.38
CA LEU A 16 9.45 14.90 34.77
C LEU A 16 8.93 13.72 33.93
N LYS A 17 7.94 12.98 34.41
CA LYS A 17 7.30 11.90 33.66
C LYS A 17 6.67 12.42 32.39
N ASP A 18 5.96 13.53 32.44
CA ASP A 18 5.33 14.15 31.27
C ASP A 18 6.38 14.60 30.26
N ASN A 19 7.48 15.18 30.70
CA ASN A 19 8.59 15.58 29.85
C ASN A 19 9.25 14.37 29.18
N ILE A 20 9.49 13.29 29.90
CA ILE A 20 10.06 12.06 29.33
C ILE A 20 9.12 11.47 28.29
N THR A 21 7.82 11.40 28.55
CA THR A 21 6.83 10.90 27.60
C THR A 21 6.81 11.74 26.34
N SER A 22 6.84 13.05 26.46
CA SER A 22 6.90 13.97 25.31
C SER A 22 8.16 13.77 24.48
N ILE A 23 9.32 13.67 25.11
CA ILE A 23 10.60 13.45 24.43
C ILE A 23 10.60 12.11 23.68
N VAL A 24 10.11 11.05 24.30
CA VAL A 24 10.03 9.72 23.66
C VAL A 24 9.09 9.73 22.48
N ASN A 25 7.91 10.34 22.62
CA ASN A 25 6.95 10.46 21.53
C ASN A 25 7.49 11.29 20.37
N ASP A 26 8.15 12.41 20.64
CA ASP A 26 8.77 13.24 19.62
C ASP A 26 9.88 12.47 18.90
N ALA A 27 10.72 11.74 19.62
CA ALA A 27 11.77 10.91 19.04
C ALA A 27 11.22 9.80 18.13
N ILE A 28 10.11 9.16 18.51
CA ILE A 28 9.44 8.15 17.69
C ILE A 28 8.87 8.79 16.44
N ASN A 29 8.18 9.93 16.57
CA ASN A 29 7.57 10.63 15.44
C ASN A 29 8.58 11.19 14.46
N ASP A 30 9.71 11.69 14.97
CA ASP A 30 10.81 12.23 14.15
C ASP A 30 11.69 11.14 13.56
N SER A 31 11.54 9.90 14.02
CA SER A 31 12.34 8.80 13.53
C SER A 31 11.88 8.33 12.14
N ASN A 32 12.86 7.88 11.34
CA ASN A 32 12.58 7.23 10.06
C ASN A 32 11.74 5.94 10.20
N ILE A 33 11.62 5.39 11.41
CA ILE A 33 10.83 4.20 11.68
C ILE A 33 9.36 4.45 11.38
N TYR A 34 8.79 5.56 11.88
CA TYR A 34 7.40 5.92 11.61
C TYR A 34 7.15 6.13 10.12
N THR A 35 8.03 6.85 9.45
CA THR A 35 7.96 7.08 8.01
C THR A 35 8.06 5.77 7.24
N LYS A 36 8.97 4.89 7.61
CA LYS A 36 9.15 3.59 6.95
C LYS A 36 7.96 2.65 7.14
N ILE A 37 7.30 2.69 8.29
CA ILE A 37 6.15 1.82 8.57
C ILE A 37 4.88 2.37 7.92
N ASN A 38 4.63 3.68 8.00
CA ASN A 38 3.36 4.30 7.59
C ASN A 38 3.45 5.12 6.30
N GLY A 39 4.65 5.58 5.92
CA GLY A 39 4.87 6.49 4.80
C GLY A 39 5.27 5.84 3.48
N VAL A 40 5.80 4.61 3.53
CA VAL A 40 6.44 3.99 2.35
C VAL A 40 5.60 2.89 1.70
N CYS A 41 4.53 2.45 2.34
CA CYS A 41 3.67 1.39 1.83
C CYS A 41 2.20 1.81 1.86
N ALA A 42 1.47 1.36 0.87
CA ALA A 42 0.01 1.42 0.84
C ALA A 42 -0.51 0.29 -0.03
N VAL A 43 -1.77 -0.07 0.16
CA VAL A 43 -2.43 -1.05 -0.70
C VAL A 43 -3.53 -0.35 -1.48
N TYR A 44 -3.50 -0.56 -2.78
CA TYR A 44 -4.50 -0.09 -3.73
C TYR A 44 -5.15 -1.29 -4.40
N ARG A 45 -6.43 -1.21 -4.69
CA ARG A 45 -7.11 -2.25 -5.45
C ARG A 45 -7.56 -1.73 -6.79
N ALA A 46 -7.57 -2.62 -7.77
CA ALA A 46 -8.04 -2.35 -9.12
C ALA A 46 -8.84 -3.54 -9.65
N LYS A 47 -9.93 -3.28 -10.33
CA LYS A 47 -10.69 -4.30 -11.04
C LYS A 47 -10.38 -4.21 -12.53
N TYR A 48 -9.84 -5.28 -13.07
CA TYR A 48 -9.57 -5.41 -14.51
C TYR A 48 -10.69 -6.22 -15.15
N PHE A 49 -11.37 -5.60 -16.12
CA PHE A 49 -12.50 -6.23 -16.80
C PHE A 49 -12.02 -7.07 -17.97
N ALA A 50 -12.56 -8.27 -18.11
CA ALA A 50 -12.21 -9.17 -19.21
C ALA A 50 -12.45 -8.56 -20.59
N SER A 51 -13.46 -7.69 -20.70
CA SER A 51 -13.84 -7.03 -21.96
C SER A 51 -12.89 -5.89 -22.37
N ASP A 52 -12.09 -5.35 -21.44
CA ASP A 52 -11.43 -4.05 -21.62
C ASP A 52 -9.93 -4.16 -21.93
N TRP A 53 -9.46 -5.37 -22.16
CA TRP A 53 -8.07 -5.58 -22.55
C TRP A 53 -7.84 -5.13 -23.99
N THR A 54 -6.90 -4.24 -24.20
CA THR A 54 -6.52 -3.69 -25.49
C THR A 54 -5.29 -4.41 -26.01
N ALA A 55 -5.34 -4.80 -27.28
CA ALA A 55 -4.20 -5.43 -27.92
C ALA A 55 -3.02 -4.43 -28.06
N VAL A 56 -1.84 -4.92 -27.77
CA VAL A 56 -0.59 -4.18 -27.94
C VAL A 56 0.49 -5.18 -28.37
N SER A 57 1.50 -4.69 -29.08
CA SER A 57 2.69 -5.47 -29.36
C SER A 57 3.89 -4.67 -28.89
N SER A 58 4.34 -4.95 -27.69
CA SER A 58 5.47 -4.26 -27.06
C SER A 58 6.14 -5.17 -26.06
N ASP A 59 7.44 -5.35 -26.18
CA ASP A 59 8.30 -6.02 -25.21
C ASP A 59 7.83 -7.42 -24.78
N GLY A 60 7.19 -8.16 -25.70
CA GLY A 60 6.69 -9.51 -25.41
C GLY A 60 5.30 -9.56 -24.81
N TYR A 61 4.66 -8.43 -24.57
CA TYR A 61 3.29 -8.37 -24.11
C TYR A 61 2.31 -8.20 -25.28
N ASN A 62 1.12 -8.74 -25.15
CA ASN A 62 0.09 -8.72 -26.19
C ASN A 62 -1.13 -7.89 -25.82
N TYR A 63 -1.35 -7.63 -24.55
CA TYR A 63 -2.51 -6.89 -24.05
C TYR A 63 -2.14 -5.97 -22.90
N TYR A 64 -2.89 -4.88 -22.78
CA TYR A 64 -2.80 -3.97 -21.63
C TYR A 64 -4.17 -3.48 -21.19
N GLN A 65 -4.26 -3.05 -19.96
CA GLN A 65 -5.41 -2.35 -19.40
C GLN A 65 -4.95 -1.39 -18.30
N ALA A 66 -5.41 -0.14 -18.34
CA ALA A 66 -5.21 0.85 -17.31
C ALA A 66 -6.49 1.02 -16.50
N VAL A 67 -6.41 0.86 -15.18
CA VAL A 67 -7.59 0.88 -14.32
C VAL A 67 -7.38 1.87 -13.17
N THR A 68 -8.40 2.69 -12.92
CA THR A 68 -8.43 3.57 -11.75
C THR A 68 -8.47 2.72 -10.48
N THR A 69 -7.60 3.03 -9.55
CA THR A 69 -7.45 2.31 -8.29
C THR A 69 -8.15 3.01 -7.14
N SER A 70 -8.43 2.25 -6.10
CA SER A 70 -8.88 2.76 -4.81
C SER A 70 -7.91 2.34 -3.73
N LYS A 71 -7.47 3.30 -2.90
CA LYS A 71 -6.64 3.02 -1.74
C LYS A 71 -7.48 2.32 -0.68
N VAL A 72 -6.97 1.19 -0.17
CA VAL A 72 -7.70 0.34 0.79
C VAL A 72 -6.95 0.11 2.09
N SER A 73 -5.83 0.80 2.30
CA SER A 73 -5.07 0.75 3.55
C SER A 73 -4.82 2.13 4.11
N ASP A 74 -4.43 2.20 5.36
CA ASP A 74 -4.05 3.45 6.04
C ASP A 74 -2.62 3.93 5.73
N GLY A 75 -1.88 3.17 4.94
CA GLY A 75 -0.53 3.54 4.52
C GLY A 75 -0.51 4.82 3.68
N ASN A 76 0.60 5.55 3.73
CA ASN A 76 0.73 6.87 3.11
C ASN A 76 1.46 6.86 1.76
N ALA A 77 1.89 5.70 1.26
CA ALA A 77 2.53 5.64 -0.05
C ALA A 77 1.59 6.20 -1.12
N ASN A 78 2.12 7.10 -1.93
CA ASN A 78 1.39 7.76 -2.99
C ASN A 78 1.66 7.07 -4.32
N LEU A 79 0.62 6.57 -4.95
CA LEU A 79 0.72 5.92 -6.24
C LEU A 79 1.32 6.83 -7.33
N ASN A 80 1.13 8.13 -7.21
CA ASN A 80 1.63 9.13 -8.15
C ASN A 80 3.02 9.69 -7.80
N ALA A 81 3.68 9.15 -6.79
CA ALA A 81 5.06 9.54 -6.48
C ALA A 81 6.00 9.19 -7.63
N SER A 82 7.09 9.94 -7.73
CA SER A 82 8.05 9.80 -8.84
C SER A 82 8.80 8.46 -8.86
N SER A 83 8.84 7.77 -7.74
CA SER A 83 9.56 6.51 -7.60
C SER A 83 8.73 5.55 -6.75
N VAL A 84 7.94 4.72 -7.41
CA VAL A 84 7.13 3.71 -6.76
C VAL A 84 7.45 2.32 -7.29
N PHE A 85 7.35 1.36 -6.42
CA PHE A 85 7.38 -0.06 -6.75
C PHE A 85 5.99 -0.63 -6.59
N LEU A 86 5.54 -1.41 -7.55
CA LEU A 86 4.25 -2.08 -7.54
C LEU A 86 4.45 -3.58 -7.44
N THR A 87 3.77 -4.19 -6.49
CA THR A 87 3.73 -5.64 -6.36
C THR A 87 2.29 -6.09 -6.38
N PRO A 88 1.88 -6.93 -7.35
CA PRO A 88 0.53 -7.48 -7.38
C PRO A 88 0.35 -8.50 -6.26
N GLY A 89 -0.84 -8.55 -5.70
CA GLY A 89 -1.18 -9.46 -4.65
C GLY A 89 -2.64 -9.92 -4.70
N PHE A 90 -2.93 -10.93 -3.91
CA PHE A 90 -4.26 -11.48 -3.78
C PHE A 90 -4.94 -11.08 -2.50
N PHE A 91 -6.23 -11.27 -2.50
CA PHE A 91 -6.96 -11.48 -1.27
C PHE A 91 -6.53 -12.74 -0.54
N LEU A 92 -6.95 -12.81 0.71
CA LEU A 92 -7.07 -14.10 1.39
C LEU A 92 -7.97 -15.02 0.54
N PRO A 93 -7.67 -16.32 0.47
CA PRO A 93 -8.52 -17.27 -0.24
C PRO A 93 -9.97 -17.15 0.20
N SER A 94 -10.87 -17.19 -0.78
CA SER A 94 -12.31 -17.09 -0.53
C SER A 94 -12.92 -18.38 0.05
N GLY A 95 -12.16 -19.46 -0.03
CA GLY A 95 -12.67 -20.81 0.25
C GLY A 95 -13.48 -21.41 -0.89
N THR A 96 -13.62 -20.69 -2.00
CA THR A 96 -14.29 -21.19 -3.21
C THR A 96 -13.22 -21.55 -4.23
N ALA A 97 -12.99 -22.83 -4.44
CA ALA A 97 -11.88 -23.34 -5.24
C ALA A 97 -11.84 -22.78 -6.67
N SER A 98 -12.99 -22.60 -7.30
CA SER A 98 -13.06 -22.04 -8.66
C SER A 98 -12.64 -20.57 -8.71
N THR A 99 -13.02 -19.78 -7.72
CA THR A 99 -12.63 -18.37 -7.61
C THR A 99 -11.14 -18.25 -7.33
N ASP A 100 -10.64 -19.00 -6.38
CA ASP A 100 -9.23 -18.96 -6.00
C ASP A 100 -8.34 -19.44 -7.14
N ALA A 101 -8.75 -20.44 -7.89
CA ALA A 101 -8.04 -20.92 -9.07
C ALA A 101 -8.01 -19.87 -10.20
N ALA A 102 -9.11 -19.14 -10.41
CA ALA A 102 -9.16 -18.07 -11.41
C ALA A 102 -8.21 -16.92 -11.05
N TYR A 103 -8.15 -16.55 -9.79
CA TYR A 103 -7.18 -15.55 -9.34
C TYR A 103 -5.73 -16.02 -9.49
N ALA A 104 -5.43 -17.26 -9.12
CA ALA A 104 -4.10 -17.82 -9.28
C ALA A 104 -3.67 -17.85 -10.75
N GLN A 105 -4.58 -18.21 -11.66
CA GLN A 105 -4.33 -18.18 -13.09
C GLN A 105 -4.09 -16.74 -13.58
N ALA A 106 -4.91 -15.80 -13.17
CA ALA A 106 -4.79 -14.40 -13.55
C ALA A 106 -3.44 -13.82 -13.12
N MET A 107 -2.98 -14.11 -11.91
CA MET A 107 -1.68 -13.65 -11.43
C MET A 107 -0.52 -14.27 -12.20
N GLY A 108 -0.67 -15.49 -12.69
CA GLY A 108 0.33 -16.14 -13.53
C GLY A 108 0.52 -15.47 -14.90
N ILE A 109 -0.46 -14.71 -15.37
CA ILE A 109 -0.42 -14.02 -16.68
C ILE A 109 -0.23 -12.51 -16.57
N ILE A 110 -0.33 -11.93 -15.39
CA ILE A 110 0.01 -10.53 -15.15
C ILE A 110 1.49 -10.46 -14.84
N ASN A 111 2.24 -9.84 -15.73
CA ASN A 111 3.69 -9.82 -15.63
C ASN A 111 4.25 -8.47 -15.19
N ASP A 112 3.52 -7.39 -15.42
CA ASP A 112 4.02 -6.05 -15.14
C ASP A 112 2.89 -5.06 -14.90
N GLY A 113 3.19 -4.01 -14.15
CA GLY A 113 2.30 -2.90 -13.90
C GLY A 113 3.09 -1.64 -13.56
N TYR A 114 2.56 -0.51 -13.95
CA TYR A 114 3.11 0.78 -13.55
C TYR A 114 1.99 1.79 -13.27
N SER A 115 2.29 2.78 -12.44
CA SER A 115 1.36 3.86 -12.17
C SER A 115 1.32 4.87 -13.31
N THR A 116 0.17 5.48 -13.53
CA THR A 116 0.03 6.64 -14.40
C THR A 116 -0.21 7.88 -13.55
N SER A 117 0.60 8.88 -13.74
CA SER A 117 0.80 10.01 -12.82
C SER A 117 -0.40 10.93 -12.60
N SER A 118 -1.45 10.87 -13.38
CA SER A 118 -2.48 11.91 -13.31
C SER A 118 -3.83 11.45 -12.74
N THR A 119 -4.06 10.16 -12.52
CA THR A 119 -5.41 9.66 -12.25
C THR A 119 -5.49 8.45 -11.32
N ASN A 120 -4.46 8.17 -10.55
CA ASN A 120 -4.39 6.97 -9.70
C ASN A 120 -4.69 5.67 -10.46
N LYS A 121 -4.21 5.57 -11.69
CA LYS A 121 -4.36 4.37 -12.51
C LYS A 121 -3.14 3.49 -12.40
N ILE A 122 -3.36 2.19 -12.45
CA ILE A 122 -2.31 1.20 -12.68
C ILE A 122 -2.56 0.56 -14.04
N MET A 123 -1.56 0.66 -14.91
CA MET A 123 -1.55 -0.02 -16.18
C MET A 123 -0.87 -1.38 -16.02
N THR A 124 -1.53 -2.42 -16.50
CA THR A 124 -1.07 -3.80 -16.39
C THR A 124 -0.94 -4.42 -17.76
N TYR A 125 0.14 -5.13 -17.98
CA TYR A 125 0.44 -5.83 -19.22
C TYR A 125 0.34 -7.32 -19.03
N THR A 126 -0.16 -8.02 -20.04
CA THR A 126 -0.27 -9.48 -20.04
C THR A 126 0.18 -10.06 -21.38
N THR A 127 0.64 -11.30 -21.37
CA THR A 127 0.92 -12.06 -22.58
C THR A 127 -0.34 -12.73 -23.12
N THR A 128 -1.26 -13.11 -22.25
CA THR A 128 -2.50 -13.77 -22.59
C THR A 128 -3.67 -12.96 -22.02
N LYS A 129 -4.72 -12.77 -22.83
CA LYS A 129 -5.91 -12.04 -22.40
C LYS A 129 -6.65 -12.81 -21.30
N PRO A 130 -6.83 -12.23 -20.10
CA PRO A 130 -7.67 -12.82 -19.08
C PRO A 130 -9.12 -12.98 -19.56
N THR A 131 -9.73 -14.10 -19.26
CA THR A 131 -11.11 -14.43 -19.68
C THR A 131 -12.17 -14.08 -18.65
N SER A 132 -11.76 -13.66 -17.47
CA SER A 132 -12.64 -13.25 -16.38
C SER A 132 -12.24 -11.90 -15.84
N ASP A 133 -13.19 -11.20 -15.22
CA ASP A 133 -12.88 -10.01 -14.42
C ASP A 133 -12.04 -10.41 -13.22
N ILE A 134 -11.02 -9.63 -12.92
CA ILE A 134 -10.11 -9.90 -11.81
C ILE A 134 -9.92 -8.68 -10.93
N TRP A 135 -9.87 -8.90 -9.63
CA TRP A 135 -9.42 -7.90 -8.67
C TRP A 135 -7.96 -8.14 -8.33
N VAL A 136 -7.16 -7.09 -8.44
CA VAL A 136 -5.75 -7.12 -8.05
C VAL A 136 -5.53 -6.11 -6.93
N TYR A 137 -4.83 -6.55 -5.90
CA TYR A 137 -4.37 -5.69 -4.80
C TYR A 137 -2.91 -5.39 -5.04
N TRP A 138 -2.63 -4.13 -5.25
CA TRP A 138 -1.29 -3.66 -5.51
C TRP A 138 -0.68 -3.12 -4.23
N VAL A 139 0.40 -3.73 -3.80
CA VAL A 139 1.24 -3.16 -2.75
C VAL A 139 2.12 -2.11 -3.40
N VAL A 140 1.90 -0.86 -3.01
CA VAL A 140 2.64 0.29 -3.50
C VAL A 140 3.68 0.66 -2.47
N ARG A 141 4.93 0.79 -2.90
CA ARG A 141 6.05 1.20 -2.06
C ARG A 141 6.75 2.37 -2.73
N GLU A 142 6.95 3.46 -1.99
CA GLU A 142 7.78 4.56 -2.44
C GLU A 142 9.25 4.24 -2.18
N ALA A 143 10.10 4.61 -3.13
CA ALA A 143 11.54 4.60 -2.91
C ALA A 143 11.92 5.70 -1.93
N VAL A 144 12.69 5.34 -0.95
CA VAL A 144 13.12 6.25 0.13
C VAL A 144 14.60 6.59 -0.06
#